data_a5f7935c6534c0df8cdad66379b14296
#
_entry.id   a5f7935c6534c0df8cdad66379b14296
#
_cell.length_a   1.000
_cell.length_b   1.000
_cell.length_c   1.000
_cell.angle_alpha   90.00
_cell.angle_beta   90.00
_cell.angle_gamma   90.00
#
_symmetry.space_group_name_H-M   'P 1'
#
loop_
_entity.id
_entity.type
_entity.pdbx_description
1 polymer ?
#
loop_
_entity_poly.entity_id
_entity_poly.type
_entity_poly.pdbx_seq_one_letter_code
_entity_poly.pdbx_strand_id
1 'polypeptide(L)'
;LHRGGGLRKGIGLLVVYAVIFNRKMKNAFRENRARIADINTQIEDSLSGIRVVKSFANEKEEMKKFRRGNDRFVDAKKLSYKYMGGYNSGMGAFTTLITIFVLLAGAYFLTKGEMPVEDLVTVLLYINNFTDPVKKLITFTEQFQNGYSGYSRFLEIMAIAPDIKDAPDAAELEEVKGEIAFEDVSFGYEESQEKVLDHVNLKVKAGEYVALVGSSGAGKTTLCSLIPRFYDVTGGRVLLDGQDIRKIRLNSLRNHIGIVQQDVYLFAGTVMENIRYGKPDATDEEVLRAAKAANAHEFIMELEHGYDTDIGQRGVKLSGGQKQRLSIARVFLKNPPILIFDEATSALDNESEKIVQQSLEELAKDRTTFVIAHRLSTIRKAQRILVLTDDGIAEEGTHEELLKKGGIYSSLYQLSFA
;
A
#
# COMPACT_ATOMS: atom_id res chain seq x y z
N LEU A 1 -20.04 -13.29 64.16
CA LEU A 1 -18.90 -12.97 63.23
C LEU A 1 -18.17 -14.22 62.69
N HIS A 2 -18.46 -15.44 63.21
CA HIS A 2 -17.75 -16.69 62.82
C HIS A 2 -18.39 -17.45 61.63
N ARG A 3 -19.58 -17.10 61.14
CA ARG A 3 -20.33 -17.84 60.12
C ARG A 3 -20.00 -17.50 58.65
N GLY A 4 -19.16 -16.48 58.37
CA GLY A 4 -18.76 -16.04 57.01
C GLY A 4 -17.56 -16.79 56.41
N GLY A 5 -16.86 -17.65 57.13
CA GLY A 5 -15.59 -18.24 56.67
C GLY A 5 -15.71 -19.25 55.51
N GLY A 6 -16.84 -19.99 55.44
CA GLY A 6 -17.07 -20.95 54.36
C GLY A 6 -17.41 -20.30 53.04
N LEU A 7 -18.25 -19.26 53.05
CA LEU A 7 -18.63 -18.52 51.85
C LEU A 7 -17.43 -17.74 51.26
N ARG A 8 -16.62 -17.13 52.11
CA ARG A 8 -15.37 -16.45 51.68
C ARG A 8 -14.38 -17.43 51.02
N LYS A 9 -14.20 -18.62 51.56
CA LYS A 9 -13.35 -19.64 50.95
C LYS A 9 -13.90 -20.15 49.62
N GLY A 10 -15.21 -20.33 49.49
CA GLY A 10 -15.87 -20.72 48.23
C GLY A 10 -15.72 -19.70 47.13
N ILE A 11 -15.93 -18.40 47.44
CA ILE A 11 -15.75 -17.30 46.52
C ILE A 11 -14.27 -17.17 46.10
N GLY A 12 -13.33 -17.33 47.04
CA GLY A 12 -11.89 -17.33 46.74
C GLY A 12 -11.52 -18.43 45.73
N LEU A 13 -12.05 -19.63 45.92
CA LEU A 13 -11.80 -20.77 45.04
C LEU A 13 -12.37 -20.54 43.62
N LEU A 14 -13.54 -19.94 43.51
CA LEU A 14 -14.17 -19.57 42.25
C LEU A 14 -13.35 -18.51 41.49
N VAL A 15 -12.84 -17.49 42.19
CA VAL A 15 -11.99 -16.46 41.57
C VAL A 15 -10.68 -17.08 41.05
N VAL A 16 -10.04 -17.94 41.82
CA VAL A 16 -8.81 -18.66 41.41
C VAL A 16 -9.09 -19.51 40.18
N TYR A 17 -10.18 -20.28 40.17
CA TYR A 17 -10.60 -21.06 39.01
C TYR A 17 -10.81 -20.19 37.77
N ALA A 18 -11.59 -19.11 37.91
CA ALA A 18 -11.86 -18.18 36.82
C ALA A 18 -10.57 -17.56 36.23
N VAL A 19 -9.64 -17.14 37.09
CA VAL A 19 -8.36 -16.58 36.67
C VAL A 19 -7.49 -17.57 35.89
N ILE A 20 -7.41 -18.81 36.39
CA ILE A 20 -6.61 -19.89 35.77
C ILE A 20 -7.18 -20.20 34.36
N PHE A 21 -8.49 -20.45 34.30
CA PHE A 21 -9.13 -20.78 33.01
C PHE A 21 -9.12 -19.62 32.05
N ASN A 22 -9.31 -18.37 32.50
CA ASN A 22 -9.24 -17.18 31.65
C ASN A 22 -7.84 -17.02 31.02
N ARG A 23 -6.77 -17.26 31.82
CA ARG A 23 -5.39 -17.23 31.27
C ARG A 23 -5.18 -18.29 30.18
N LYS A 24 -5.63 -19.55 30.44
CA LYS A 24 -5.53 -20.64 29.46
C LYS A 24 -6.33 -20.36 28.20
N MET A 25 -7.54 -19.84 28.36
CA MET A 25 -8.43 -19.46 27.28
C MET A 25 -7.83 -18.33 26.43
N LYS A 26 -7.31 -17.27 27.06
CA LYS A 26 -6.64 -16.16 26.37
C LYS A 26 -5.46 -16.63 25.50
N ASN A 27 -4.62 -17.54 26.04
CA ASN A 27 -3.50 -18.08 25.28
C ASN A 27 -3.96 -18.95 24.10
N ALA A 28 -4.97 -19.80 24.29
CA ALA A 28 -5.53 -20.61 23.23
C ALA A 28 -6.21 -19.78 22.13
N PHE A 29 -6.92 -18.72 22.48
CA PHE A 29 -7.49 -17.80 21.49
C PHE A 29 -6.44 -17.03 20.71
N ARG A 30 -5.33 -16.64 21.36
CA ARG A 30 -4.21 -15.99 20.67
C ARG A 30 -3.56 -16.94 19.65
N GLU A 31 -3.33 -18.18 20.05
CA GLU A 31 -2.81 -19.23 19.15
C GLU A 31 -3.77 -19.47 17.98
N ASN A 32 -5.06 -19.60 18.25
CA ASN A 32 -6.07 -19.76 17.20
C ASN A 32 -6.08 -18.61 16.19
N ARG A 33 -5.94 -17.34 16.63
CA ARG A 33 -5.84 -16.16 15.73
C ARG A 33 -4.56 -16.24 14.89
N ALA A 34 -3.44 -16.66 15.45
CA ALA A 34 -2.19 -16.82 14.70
C ALA A 34 -2.36 -17.87 13.59
N ARG A 35 -3.00 -19.01 13.88
CA ARG A 35 -3.25 -20.07 12.88
C ARG A 35 -4.23 -19.65 11.78
N ILE A 36 -5.21 -18.81 12.10
CA ILE A 36 -6.10 -18.22 11.05
C ILE A 36 -5.28 -17.31 10.14
N ALA A 37 -4.40 -16.48 10.68
CA ALA A 37 -3.53 -15.62 9.88
C ALA A 37 -2.62 -16.46 8.97
N ASP A 38 -1.98 -17.52 9.49
CA ASP A 38 -1.14 -18.44 8.71
C ASP A 38 -1.91 -19.05 7.51
N ILE A 39 -3.15 -19.51 7.73
CA ILE A 39 -4.00 -20.08 6.66
C ILE A 39 -4.34 -19.01 5.61
N ASN A 40 -4.75 -17.81 6.05
CA ASN A 40 -5.12 -16.74 5.13
C ASN A 40 -3.94 -16.35 4.24
N THR A 41 -2.75 -16.18 4.82
CA THR A 41 -1.52 -15.93 4.05
C THR A 41 -1.25 -17.05 3.05
N GLN A 42 -1.38 -18.32 3.46
CA GLN A 42 -1.16 -19.46 2.56
C GLN A 42 -2.17 -19.52 1.41
N ILE A 43 -3.45 -19.19 1.68
CA ILE A 43 -4.49 -19.11 0.65
C ILE A 43 -4.18 -17.97 -0.32
N GLU A 44 -3.79 -16.80 0.21
CA GLU A 44 -3.43 -15.63 -0.59
C GLU A 44 -2.25 -15.94 -1.52
N ASP A 45 -1.19 -16.55 -1.00
CA ASP A 45 -0.02 -16.95 -1.79
C ASP A 45 -0.39 -17.95 -2.89
N SER A 46 -1.15 -19.00 -2.55
CA SER A 46 -1.55 -20.04 -3.52
C SER A 46 -2.48 -19.49 -4.59
N LEU A 47 -3.41 -18.59 -4.25
CA LEU A 47 -4.33 -17.97 -5.21
C LEU A 47 -3.64 -16.91 -6.07
N SER A 48 -2.78 -16.08 -5.48
CA SER A 48 -2.00 -15.08 -6.22
C SER A 48 -1.05 -15.75 -7.22
N GLY A 49 -0.43 -16.88 -6.80
CA GLY A 49 0.45 -17.69 -7.62
C GLY A 49 -0.25 -18.78 -8.46
N ILE A 50 -1.58 -18.76 -8.62
CA ILE A 50 -2.34 -19.88 -9.20
C ILE A 50 -1.88 -20.27 -10.59
N ARG A 51 -1.45 -19.31 -11.42
CA ARG A 51 -0.91 -19.59 -12.74
C ARG A 51 0.39 -20.40 -12.69
N VAL A 52 1.25 -20.11 -11.71
CA VAL A 52 2.49 -20.86 -11.47
C VAL A 52 2.16 -22.28 -11.02
N VAL A 53 1.26 -22.41 -10.04
CA VAL A 53 0.79 -23.72 -9.55
C VAL A 53 0.27 -24.57 -10.70
N LYS A 54 -0.54 -23.98 -11.58
CA LYS A 54 -1.10 -24.65 -12.76
C LYS A 54 -0.05 -25.01 -13.80
N SER A 55 0.90 -24.11 -14.07
CA SER A 55 1.96 -24.35 -15.06
C SER A 55 2.89 -25.51 -14.69
N PHE A 56 3.09 -25.73 -13.40
CA PHE A 56 3.89 -26.85 -12.87
C PHE A 56 3.05 -28.07 -12.45
N ALA A 57 1.71 -28.05 -12.64
CA ALA A 57 0.79 -29.10 -12.22
C ALA A 57 0.92 -29.51 -10.75
N ASN A 58 1.20 -28.54 -9.86
CA ASN A 58 1.51 -28.73 -8.44
C ASN A 58 0.29 -28.53 -7.51
N GLU A 59 -0.94 -28.65 -8.00
CA GLU A 59 -2.16 -28.48 -7.19
C GLU A 59 -2.22 -29.43 -6.00
N LYS A 60 -1.69 -30.66 -6.17
CA LYS A 60 -1.64 -31.66 -5.09
C LYS A 60 -0.71 -31.22 -3.95
N GLU A 61 0.41 -30.58 -4.26
CA GLU A 61 1.35 -30.08 -3.26
C GLU A 61 0.76 -28.87 -2.51
N GLU A 62 0.14 -27.93 -3.22
CA GLU A 62 -0.56 -26.81 -2.57
C GLU A 62 -1.71 -27.30 -1.68
N MET A 63 -2.47 -28.30 -2.12
CA MET A 63 -3.51 -28.92 -1.30
C MET A 63 -2.94 -29.59 -0.04
N LYS A 64 -1.76 -30.24 -0.13
CA LYS A 64 -1.08 -30.80 1.06
C LYS A 64 -0.64 -29.70 2.03
N LYS A 65 -0.08 -28.60 1.54
CA LYS A 65 0.28 -27.44 2.37
C LYS A 65 -0.95 -26.91 3.12
N PHE A 66 -2.04 -26.66 2.37
CA PHE A 66 -3.30 -26.19 2.94
C PHE A 66 -3.84 -27.14 4.02
N ARG A 67 -3.88 -28.46 3.76
CA ARG A 67 -4.33 -29.46 4.75
C ARG A 67 -3.50 -29.38 6.03
N ARG A 68 -2.17 -29.31 5.96
CA ARG A 68 -1.30 -29.17 7.12
C ARG A 68 -1.59 -27.90 7.92
N GLY A 69 -1.81 -26.77 7.24
CA GLY A 69 -2.21 -25.51 7.87
C GLY A 69 -3.56 -25.62 8.54
N ASN A 70 -4.55 -26.21 7.86
CA ASN A 70 -5.89 -26.44 8.37
C ASN A 70 -5.91 -27.38 9.59
N ASP A 71 -5.14 -28.46 9.58
CA ASP A 71 -5.05 -29.37 10.71
C ASP A 71 -4.52 -28.67 11.97
N ARG A 72 -3.47 -27.83 11.83
CA ARG A 72 -2.94 -27.00 12.93
C ARG A 72 -4.00 -26.02 13.46
N PHE A 73 -4.76 -25.39 12.55
CA PHE A 73 -5.87 -24.52 12.92
C PHE A 73 -6.97 -25.26 13.67
N VAL A 74 -7.38 -26.43 13.18
CA VAL A 74 -8.41 -27.27 13.80
C VAL A 74 -7.97 -27.66 15.22
N ASP A 75 -6.72 -28.05 15.42
CA ASP A 75 -6.19 -28.42 16.74
C ASP A 75 -6.15 -27.22 17.70
N ALA A 76 -5.70 -26.04 17.23
CA ALA A 76 -5.74 -24.82 18.02
C ALA A 76 -7.19 -24.44 18.40
N LYS A 77 -8.12 -24.60 17.48
CA LYS A 77 -9.56 -24.34 17.68
C LYS A 77 -10.18 -25.32 18.66
N LYS A 78 -9.88 -26.62 18.55
CA LYS A 78 -10.30 -27.65 19.53
C LYS A 78 -9.82 -27.30 20.95
N LEU A 79 -8.55 -26.90 21.07
CA LEU A 79 -7.98 -26.49 22.36
C LEU A 79 -8.70 -25.27 22.94
N SER A 80 -9.00 -24.27 22.10
CA SER A 80 -9.76 -23.08 22.50
C SER A 80 -11.14 -23.44 23.03
N TYR A 81 -11.88 -24.29 22.30
CA TYR A 81 -13.21 -24.75 22.73
C TYR A 81 -13.16 -25.65 23.99
N LYS A 82 -12.12 -26.47 24.15
CA LYS A 82 -11.93 -27.26 25.37
C LYS A 82 -11.81 -26.37 26.61
N TYR A 83 -10.99 -25.28 26.53
CA TYR A 83 -10.86 -24.37 27.66
C TYR A 83 -12.12 -23.52 27.88
N MET A 84 -12.77 -23.08 26.79
CA MET A 84 -14.04 -22.36 26.88
C MET A 84 -15.16 -23.22 27.49
N GLY A 85 -15.27 -24.47 27.04
CA GLY A 85 -16.22 -25.45 27.63
C GLY A 85 -15.94 -25.73 29.11
N GLY A 86 -14.67 -25.95 29.45
CA GLY A 86 -14.28 -26.13 30.85
C GLY A 86 -14.61 -24.92 31.73
N TYR A 87 -14.33 -23.69 31.23
CA TYR A 87 -14.69 -22.46 31.92
C TYR A 87 -16.20 -22.35 32.16
N ASN A 88 -17.00 -22.49 31.11
CA ASN A 88 -18.45 -22.34 31.18
C ASN A 88 -19.11 -23.43 32.08
N SER A 89 -18.69 -24.68 31.90
CA SER A 89 -19.21 -25.80 32.73
C SER A 89 -18.83 -25.65 34.19
N GLY A 90 -17.58 -25.27 34.48
CA GLY A 90 -17.15 -25.02 35.85
C GLY A 90 -17.86 -23.87 36.52
N MET A 91 -18.00 -22.74 35.83
CA MET A 91 -18.75 -21.57 36.32
C MET A 91 -20.23 -21.91 36.56
N GLY A 92 -20.85 -22.69 35.67
CA GLY A 92 -22.21 -23.19 35.84
C GLY A 92 -22.34 -24.12 37.08
N ALA A 93 -21.43 -25.06 37.24
CA ALA A 93 -21.41 -25.95 38.39
C ALA A 93 -21.26 -25.17 39.71
N PHE A 94 -20.33 -24.21 39.78
CA PHE A 94 -20.19 -23.36 40.97
C PHE A 94 -21.44 -22.58 41.31
N THR A 95 -22.09 -21.96 40.29
CA THR A 95 -23.35 -21.22 40.49
C THR A 95 -24.44 -22.15 41.05
N THR A 96 -24.59 -23.34 40.48
CA THR A 96 -25.55 -24.31 40.93
C THR A 96 -25.26 -24.76 42.38
N LEU A 97 -23.99 -25.07 42.73
CA LEU A 97 -23.61 -25.46 44.10
C LEU A 97 -23.88 -24.34 45.10
N ILE A 98 -23.62 -23.08 44.77
CA ILE A 98 -23.96 -21.94 45.62
C ILE A 98 -25.49 -21.87 45.84
N THR A 99 -26.27 -22.01 44.78
CA THR A 99 -27.74 -22.01 44.87
C THR A 99 -28.27 -23.13 45.79
N ILE A 100 -27.76 -24.35 45.60
CA ILE A 100 -28.09 -25.50 46.44
C ILE A 100 -27.72 -25.25 47.91
N PHE A 101 -26.53 -24.72 48.16
CA PHE A 101 -26.07 -24.41 49.52
C PHE A 101 -26.96 -23.37 50.19
N VAL A 102 -27.37 -22.30 49.45
CA VAL A 102 -28.26 -21.25 49.97
C VAL A 102 -29.67 -21.81 50.26
N LEU A 103 -30.16 -22.70 49.38
CA LEU A 103 -31.46 -23.36 49.60
C LEU A 103 -31.43 -24.25 50.88
N LEU A 104 -30.40 -25.07 51.04
CA LEU A 104 -30.26 -25.93 52.21
C LEU A 104 -30.07 -25.13 53.51
N ALA A 105 -29.21 -24.10 53.48
CA ALA A 105 -29.01 -23.23 54.63
C ALA A 105 -30.29 -22.42 54.96
N GLY A 106 -30.98 -21.89 53.95
CA GLY A 106 -32.23 -21.18 54.12
C GLY A 106 -33.35 -22.06 54.67
N ALA A 107 -33.49 -23.30 54.15
CA ALA A 107 -34.44 -24.27 54.69
C ALA A 107 -34.16 -24.60 56.16
N TYR A 108 -32.87 -24.76 56.52
CA TYR A 108 -32.50 -24.97 57.95
C TYR A 108 -32.88 -23.80 58.83
N PHE A 109 -32.67 -22.56 58.43
CA PHE A 109 -33.08 -21.36 59.21
C PHE A 109 -34.58 -21.16 59.25
N LEU A 110 -35.30 -21.53 58.19
CA LEU A 110 -36.78 -21.54 58.14
C LEU A 110 -37.35 -22.49 59.17
N THR A 111 -36.83 -23.76 59.28
CA THR A 111 -37.30 -24.74 60.24
C THR A 111 -37.01 -24.34 61.70
N LYS A 112 -36.03 -23.49 61.92
CA LYS A 112 -35.76 -22.90 63.24
C LYS A 112 -36.57 -21.63 63.57
N GLY A 113 -37.34 -21.12 62.62
CA GLY A 113 -38.08 -19.85 62.78
C GLY A 113 -37.18 -18.60 62.83
N GLU A 114 -35.92 -18.75 62.41
CA GLU A 114 -34.89 -17.66 62.39
C GLU A 114 -34.92 -16.83 61.10
N MET A 115 -35.69 -17.25 60.07
CA MET A 115 -35.80 -16.58 58.76
C MET A 115 -37.20 -16.76 58.19
N PRO A 116 -37.87 -15.71 57.69
CA PRO A 116 -39.10 -15.83 56.92
C PRO A 116 -38.89 -16.31 55.49
N VAL A 117 -39.89 -16.89 54.84
CA VAL A 117 -39.82 -17.41 53.44
C VAL A 117 -39.43 -16.33 52.45
N GLU A 118 -39.95 -15.10 52.66
CA GLU A 118 -39.71 -13.93 51.82
C GLU A 118 -38.22 -13.57 51.74
N ASP A 119 -37.49 -13.73 52.84
CA ASP A 119 -36.04 -13.48 52.87
C ASP A 119 -35.27 -14.50 52.07
N LEU A 120 -35.63 -15.80 52.11
CA LEU A 120 -35.03 -16.83 51.32
C LEU A 120 -35.22 -16.58 49.81
N VAL A 121 -36.45 -16.24 49.41
CA VAL A 121 -36.73 -15.88 48.01
C VAL A 121 -35.91 -14.66 47.58
N THR A 122 -35.86 -13.65 48.45
CA THR A 122 -35.08 -12.43 48.20
C THR A 122 -33.59 -12.72 47.99
N VAL A 123 -33.00 -13.56 48.84
CA VAL A 123 -31.58 -13.94 48.70
C VAL A 123 -31.32 -14.73 47.41
N LEU A 124 -32.20 -15.63 47.00
CA LEU A 124 -32.12 -16.35 45.73
C LEU A 124 -32.21 -15.41 44.52
N LEU A 125 -33.11 -14.43 44.56
CA LEU A 125 -33.18 -13.40 43.50
C LEU A 125 -31.92 -12.53 43.43
N TYR A 126 -31.34 -12.17 44.58
CA TYR A 126 -30.09 -11.41 44.62
C TYR A 126 -28.92 -12.19 44.06
N ILE A 127 -28.80 -13.50 44.31
CA ILE A 127 -27.70 -14.34 43.77
C ILE A 127 -27.73 -14.34 42.25
N ASN A 128 -28.90 -14.55 41.65
CA ASN A 128 -29.07 -14.55 40.21
C ASN A 128 -28.78 -13.17 39.59
N ASN A 129 -29.37 -12.11 40.19
CA ASN A 129 -29.20 -10.72 39.72
C ASN A 129 -27.74 -10.22 39.91
N PHE A 130 -26.96 -10.77 40.84
CA PHE A 130 -25.58 -10.35 41.04
C PHE A 130 -24.59 -11.08 40.14
N THR A 131 -24.88 -12.32 39.74
CA THR A 131 -23.98 -13.12 38.91
C THR A 131 -23.85 -12.59 37.51
N ASP A 132 -24.93 -12.10 36.91
CA ASP A 132 -24.93 -11.58 35.52
C ASP A 132 -24.14 -10.29 35.32
N PRO A 133 -24.24 -9.27 36.18
CA PRO A 133 -23.35 -8.11 36.11
C PRO A 133 -21.87 -8.46 36.21
N VAL A 134 -21.50 -9.43 37.07
CA VAL A 134 -20.11 -9.88 37.20
C VAL A 134 -19.59 -10.50 35.89
N LYS A 135 -20.40 -11.38 35.26
CA LYS A 135 -20.06 -11.94 33.93
C LYS A 135 -19.92 -10.84 32.87
N LYS A 136 -20.86 -9.87 32.86
CA LYS A 136 -20.82 -8.74 31.93
C LYS A 136 -19.57 -7.88 32.11
N LEU A 137 -19.14 -7.61 33.35
CA LEU A 137 -17.92 -6.86 33.62
C LEU A 137 -16.65 -7.54 33.05
N ILE A 138 -16.57 -8.88 33.16
CA ILE A 138 -15.45 -9.66 32.60
C ILE A 138 -15.43 -9.51 31.07
N THR A 139 -16.59 -9.69 30.42
CA THR A 139 -16.71 -9.54 28.96
C THR A 139 -16.43 -8.11 28.51
N PHE A 140 -16.92 -7.12 29.26
CA PHE A 140 -16.66 -5.70 28.98
C PHE A 140 -15.17 -5.37 29.03
N THR A 141 -14.43 -5.90 30.03
CA THR A 141 -13.00 -5.69 30.14
C THR A 141 -12.25 -6.21 28.91
N GLU A 142 -12.68 -7.35 28.39
CA GLU A 142 -12.10 -7.94 27.15
C GLU A 142 -12.40 -7.09 25.92
N GLN A 143 -13.65 -6.64 25.78
CA GLN A 143 -14.06 -5.74 24.68
C GLN A 143 -13.33 -4.39 24.76
N PHE A 144 -13.19 -3.84 25.96
CA PHE A 144 -12.45 -2.59 26.18
C PHE A 144 -10.98 -2.72 25.78
N GLN A 145 -10.31 -3.80 26.19
CA GLN A 145 -8.91 -4.04 25.81
C GLN A 145 -8.74 -4.18 24.29
N ASN A 146 -9.67 -4.87 23.61
CA ASN A 146 -9.65 -5.00 22.17
C ASN A 146 -9.89 -3.65 21.48
N GLY A 147 -10.85 -2.88 21.96
CA GLY A 147 -11.14 -1.52 21.47
C GLY A 147 -9.98 -0.57 21.67
N TYR A 148 -9.36 -0.59 22.85
CA TYR A 148 -8.18 0.23 23.15
C TYR A 148 -6.98 -0.12 22.26
N SER A 149 -6.73 -1.41 22.03
CA SER A 149 -5.67 -1.85 21.11
C SER A 149 -5.90 -1.39 19.66
N GLY A 150 -7.16 -1.44 19.19
CA GLY A 150 -7.54 -0.92 17.87
C GLY A 150 -7.36 0.60 17.79
N TYR A 151 -7.78 1.32 18.82
CA TYR A 151 -7.62 2.77 18.91
C TYR A 151 -6.15 3.20 18.96
N SER A 152 -5.31 2.49 19.76
CA SER A 152 -3.87 2.76 19.78
C SER A 152 -3.23 2.60 18.40
N ARG A 153 -3.57 1.54 17.67
CA ARG A 153 -3.09 1.35 16.29
C ARG A 153 -3.56 2.45 15.34
N PHE A 154 -4.81 2.89 15.48
CA PHE A 154 -5.31 4.03 14.72
C PHE A 154 -4.49 5.29 15.01
N LEU A 155 -4.22 5.59 16.30
CA LEU A 155 -3.39 6.74 16.68
C LEU A 155 -1.95 6.62 16.18
N GLU A 156 -1.36 5.42 16.22
CA GLU A 156 -0.01 5.17 15.66
C GLU A 156 0.02 5.53 14.16
N ILE A 157 -0.97 5.08 13.39
CA ILE A 157 -1.06 5.41 11.96
C ILE A 157 -1.26 6.92 11.75
N MET A 158 -2.15 7.54 12.53
CA MET A 158 -2.42 8.99 12.44
C MET A 158 -1.22 9.84 12.89
N ALA A 159 -0.35 9.30 13.73
CA ALA A 159 0.86 9.98 14.19
C ALA A 159 2.02 9.89 13.19
N ILE A 160 1.93 9.04 12.16
CA ILE A 160 2.94 8.95 11.10
C ILE A 160 2.95 10.28 10.36
N ALA A 161 4.03 11.03 10.54
CA ALA A 161 4.23 12.27 9.83
C ALA A 161 4.77 11.96 8.42
N PRO A 162 4.24 12.58 7.36
CA PRO A 162 4.87 12.46 6.04
C PRO A 162 6.31 12.97 6.09
N ASP A 163 7.24 12.25 5.46
CA ASP A 163 8.66 12.62 5.41
C ASP A 163 8.85 13.91 4.61
N ILE A 164 8.08 14.08 3.55
CA ILE A 164 8.13 15.26 2.69
C ILE A 164 6.90 16.12 2.94
N LYS A 165 7.13 17.37 3.34
CA LYS A 165 6.10 18.39 3.62
C LYS A 165 6.46 19.69 2.95
N ASP A 166 5.44 20.52 2.74
CA ASP A 166 5.65 21.89 2.33
C ASP A 166 6.38 22.67 3.45
N ALA A 167 7.39 23.44 3.06
CA ALA A 167 8.01 24.38 3.98
C ALA A 167 6.97 25.47 4.36
N PRO A 168 7.06 26.04 5.57
CA PRO A 168 6.11 27.09 5.99
C PRO A 168 6.08 28.32 5.06
N ASP A 169 7.18 28.58 4.36
CA ASP A 169 7.41 29.65 3.40
C ASP A 169 7.34 29.18 1.93
N ALA A 170 6.84 27.94 1.68
CA ALA A 170 6.73 27.41 0.32
C ALA A 170 5.76 28.23 -0.53
N ALA A 171 6.24 28.67 -1.69
CA ALA A 171 5.50 29.47 -2.66
C ALA A 171 4.78 28.61 -3.70
N GLU A 172 3.73 29.17 -4.31
CA GLU A 172 3.15 28.64 -5.53
C GLU A 172 3.92 29.14 -6.75
N LEU A 173 3.96 28.32 -7.80
CA LEU A 173 4.52 28.70 -9.10
C LEU A 173 3.42 29.36 -9.93
N GLU A 174 3.67 30.55 -10.47
CA GLU A 174 2.73 31.22 -11.36
C GLU A 174 2.98 30.84 -12.83
N GLU A 175 4.25 30.95 -13.30
CA GLU A 175 4.67 30.55 -14.63
C GLU A 175 5.89 29.62 -14.54
N VAL A 176 5.88 28.51 -15.28
CA VAL A 176 6.96 27.53 -15.32
C VAL A 176 7.48 27.41 -16.77
N LYS A 177 8.73 27.78 -16.96
CA LYS A 177 9.45 27.60 -18.25
C LYS A 177 9.94 26.15 -18.37
N GLY A 178 10.33 25.55 -17.25
CA GLY A 178 10.73 24.15 -17.15
C GLY A 178 12.26 23.95 -17.23
N GLU A 179 13.09 24.94 -16.89
CA GLU A 179 14.52 24.70 -16.71
C GLU A 179 14.75 23.89 -15.43
N ILE A 180 15.44 22.78 -15.51
CA ILE A 180 15.79 21.93 -14.34
C ILE A 180 17.30 21.95 -14.13
N ALA A 181 17.73 22.22 -12.89
CA ALA A 181 19.13 22.11 -12.53
C ALA A 181 19.35 21.27 -11.26
N PHE A 182 20.35 20.41 -11.30
CA PHE A 182 20.88 19.66 -10.15
C PHE A 182 22.22 20.31 -9.79
N GLU A 183 22.34 20.77 -8.56
CA GLU A 183 23.57 21.41 -8.07
C GLU A 183 24.12 20.60 -6.91
N ASP A 184 25.23 19.90 -7.18
CA ASP A 184 25.96 19.10 -6.21
C ASP A 184 25.07 18.03 -5.51
N VAL A 185 24.17 17.40 -6.26
CA VAL A 185 23.13 16.53 -5.73
C VAL A 185 23.69 15.17 -5.36
N SER A 186 23.52 14.81 -4.07
CA SER A 186 23.76 13.47 -3.57
C SER A 186 22.47 12.87 -2.98
N PHE A 187 22.26 11.57 -3.18
CA PHE A 187 21.08 10.87 -2.70
C PHE A 187 21.36 9.39 -2.41
N GLY A 188 20.77 8.88 -1.34
CA GLY A 188 20.71 7.46 -0.99
C GLY A 188 19.38 7.14 -0.30
N TYR A 189 18.84 5.94 -0.51
CA TYR A 189 17.63 5.49 0.19
C TYR A 189 17.96 5.13 1.64
N GLU A 190 17.06 5.45 2.58
CA GLU A 190 17.26 5.20 4.02
C GLU A 190 17.51 3.72 4.35
N GLU A 191 16.92 2.79 3.59
CA GLU A 191 17.06 1.36 3.78
C GLU A 191 18.41 0.81 3.28
N SER A 192 19.09 1.50 2.35
CA SER A 192 20.39 1.12 1.82
C SER A 192 21.44 2.13 2.27
N GLN A 193 22.55 1.66 2.88
CA GLN A 193 23.66 2.55 3.24
C GLN A 193 24.45 3.04 2.01
N GLU A 194 24.08 2.62 0.80
CA GLU A 194 24.77 2.96 -0.44
C GLU A 194 24.18 4.23 -1.05
N LYS A 195 25.06 5.15 -1.46
CA LYS A 195 24.69 6.31 -2.25
C LYS A 195 24.31 5.85 -3.66
N VAL A 196 23.18 6.33 -4.17
CA VAL A 196 22.70 6.05 -5.53
C VAL A 196 23.10 7.17 -6.48
N LEU A 197 23.18 8.40 -5.98
CA LEU A 197 23.69 9.56 -6.71
C LEU A 197 24.73 10.25 -5.84
N ASP A 198 25.87 10.63 -6.42
CA ASP A 198 26.94 11.31 -5.72
C ASP A 198 27.43 12.52 -6.51
N HIS A 199 27.33 13.72 -5.90
CA HIS A 199 27.77 15.02 -6.43
C HIS A 199 27.33 15.31 -7.87
N VAL A 200 26.09 14.95 -8.24
CA VAL A 200 25.56 15.14 -9.59
C VAL A 200 25.32 16.62 -9.89
N ASN A 201 25.91 17.11 -10.97
CA ASN A 201 25.70 18.42 -11.51
C ASN A 201 25.13 18.30 -12.92
N LEU A 202 23.92 18.87 -13.14
CA LEU A 202 23.22 18.80 -14.41
C LEU A 202 22.36 20.07 -14.59
N LYS A 203 22.39 20.61 -15.79
CA LYS A 203 21.44 21.68 -16.17
C LYS A 203 20.75 21.29 -17.47
N VAL A 204 19.41 21.24 -17.45
CA VAL A 204 18.54 20.97 -18.60
C VAL A 204 17.74 22.21 -18.90
N LYS A 205 17.83 22.68 -20.14
CA LYS A 205 17.14 23.90 -20.58
C LYS A 205 15.64 23.66 -20.76
N ALA A 206 14.85 24.73 -20.66
CA ALA A 206 13.44 24.70 -20.99
C ALA A 206 13.22 24.18 -22.43
N GLY A 207 12.29 23.23 -22.61
CA GLY A 207 11.98 22.61 -23.88
C GLY A 207 13.01 21.60 -24.39
N GLU A 208 14.06 21.25 -23.60
CA GLU A 208 15.07 20.29 -24.01
C GLU A 208 14.57 18.84 -23.83
N TYR A 209 14.83 17.99 -24.83
CA TYR A 209 14.54 16.56 -24.78
C TYR A 209 15.83 15.78 -24.44
N VAL A 210 15.91 15.22 -23.24
CA VAL A 210 17.11 14.58 -22.69
C VAL A 210 16.85 13.09 -22.45
N ALA A 211 17.73 12.23 -22.99
CA ALA A 211 17.69 10.80 -22.75
C ALA A 211 18.69 10.39 -21.65
N LEU A 212 18.23 9.59 -20.68
CA LEU A 212 19.03 8.99 -19.63
C LEU A 212 19.37 7.55 -20.00
N VAL A 213 20.65 7.24 -20.10
CA VAL A 213 21.19 5.92 -20.48
C VAL A 213 22.17 5.46 -19.39
N GLY A 214 22.32 4.17 -19.18
CA GLY A 214 23.23 3.59 -18.19
C GLY A 214 22.83 2.19 -17.77
N SER A 215 23.66 1.50 -17.01
CA SER A 215 23.39 0.18 -16.47
C SER A 215 22.14 0.15 -15.58
N SER A 216 21.59 -1.03 -15.34
CA SER A 216 20.53 -1.18 -14.32
C SER A 216 21.11 -0.82 -12.95
N GLY A 217 20.38 -0.03 -12.17
CA GLY A 217 20.86 0.46 -10.87
C GLY A 217 21.65 1.77 -10.90
N ALA A 218 22.09 2.28 -12.05
CA ALA A 218 22.87 3.53 -12.17
C ALA A 218 22.14 4.83 -11.75
N GLY A 219 20.98 4.75 -11.09
CA GLY A 219 20.29 5.91 -10.55
C GLY A 219 19.39 6.70 -11.51
N LYS A 220 19.12 6.22 -12.75
CA LYS A 220 18.28 6.91 -13.74
C LYS A 220 16.87 7.24 -13.21
N THR A 221 16.15 6.23 -12.71
CA THR A 221 14.81 6.39 -12.13
C THR A 221 14.85 7.23 -10.86
N THR A 222 15.90 7.10 -10.06
CA THR A 222 16.12 7.92 -8.87
C THR A 222 16.27 9.40 -9.23
N LEU A 223 17.12 9.74 -10.21
CA LEU A 223 17.30 11.11 -10.68
C LEU A 223 15.97 11.71 -11.13
N CYS A 224 15.19 10.97 -11.94
CA CYS A 224 13.87 11.41 -12.36
C CYS A 224 12.87 11.56 -11.20
N SER A 225 12.97 10.75 -10.15
CA SER A 225 12.10 10.79 -8.98
C SER A 225 12.37 11.98 -8.05
N LEU A 226 13.56 12.57 -8.11
CA LEU A 226 13.90 13.78 -7.36
C LEU A 226 13.21 15.03 -7.95
N ILE A 227 12.95 15.08 -9.25
CA ILE A 227 12.32 16.24 -9.90
C ILE A 227 10.91 16.55 -9.34
N PRO A 228 9.98 15.57 -9.22
CA PRO A 228 8.67 15.77 -8.59
C PRO A 228 8.74 15.78 -7.06
N ARG A 229 9.94 15.75 -6.50
CA ARG A 229 10.19 15.68 -5.06
C ARG A 229 9.43 14.52 -4.41
N PHE A 230 9.62 13.30 -4.96
CA PHE A 230 9.18 12.07 -4.27
C PHE A 230 10.13 11.71 -3.12
N TYR A 231 11.35 12.22 -3.21
CA TYR A 231 12.39 12.14 -2.18
C TYR A 231 13.08 13.50 -2.08
N ASP A 232 13.55 13.87 -0.90
CA ASP A 232 14.45 15.00 -0.72
C ASP A 232 15.91 14.54 -0.87
N VAL A 233 16.74 15.38 -1.47
CA VAL A 233 18.17 15.10 -1.65
C VAL A 233 18.89 15.07 -0.29
N THR A 234 19.87 14.19 -0.14
CA THR A 234 20.72 14.12 1.06
C THR A 234 21.84 15.17 1.06
N GLY A 235 22.20 15.69 -0.11
CA GLY A 235 23.15 16.79 -0.30
C GLY A 235 22.80 17.58 -1.55
N GLY A 236 23.23 18.85 -1.61
CA GLY A 236 22.95 19.72 -2.74
C GLY A 236 21.50 20.19 -2.85
N ARG A 237 21.08 20.52 -4.05
CA ARG A 237 19.71 20.99 -4.33
C ARG A 237 19.28 20.74 -5.78
N VAL A 238 17.97 20.57 -5.97
CA VAL A 238 17.33 20.55 -7.29
C VAL A 238 16.57 21.86 -7.47
N LEU A 239 16.77 22.48 -8.61
CA LEU A 239 16.15 23.77 -8.94
C LEU A 239 15.17 23.60 -10.11
N LEU A 240 14.04 24.29 -10.04
CA LEU A 240 13.11 24.51 -11.13
C LEU A 240 13.07 26.02 -11.43
N ASP A 241 13.45 26.39 -12.66
CA ASP A 241 13.57 27.79 -13.08
C ASP A 241 14.42 28.65 -12.11
N GLY A 242 15.47 28.08 -11.54
CA GLY A 242 16.37 28.69 -10.57
C GLY A 242 15.87 28.70 -9.11
N GLN A 243 14.65 28.19 -8.83
CA GLN A 243 14.10 28.10 -7.50
C GLN A 243 14.26 26.68 -6.92
N ASP A 244 14.75 26.55 -5.69
CA ASP A 244 14.86 25.27 -5.00
C ASP A 244 13.48 24.62 -4.80
N ILE A 245 13.30 23.39 -5.28
CA ILE A 245 12.02 22.68 -5.24
C ILE A 245 11.52 22.46 -3.81
N ARG A 246 12.38 22.52 -2.78
CA ARG A 246 11.99 22.44 -1.37
C ARG A 246 11.24 23.67 -0.88
N LYS A 247 11.38 24.81 -1.58
CA LYS A 247 10.68 26.08 -1.31
C LYS A 247 9.44 26.27 -2.17
N ILE A 248 9.06 25.28 -2.98
CA ILE A 248 7.87 25.26 -3.80
C ILE A 248 6.84 24.34 -3.14
N ARG A 249 5.57 24.74 -3.13
CA ARG A 249 4.48 23.87 -2.67
C ARG A 249 4.41 22.62 -3.53
N LEU A 250 4.34 21.44 -2.88
CA LEU A 250 4.33 20.14 -3.56
C LEU A 250 3.24 20.00 -4.60
N ASN A 251 2.05 20.51 -4.29
CA ASN A 251 0.94 20.50 -5.25
C ASN A 251 1.23 21.34 -6.47
N SER A 252 1.76 22.56 -6.29
CA SER A 252 2.16 23.43 -7.38
C SER A 252 3.28 22.83 -8.23
N LEU A 253 4.35 22.30 -7.60
CA LEU A 253 5.44 21.61 -8.29
C LEU A 253 4.92 20.44 -9.15
N ARG A 254 4.16 19.54 -8.53
CA ARG A 254 3.67 18.33 -9.19
C ARG A 254 2.64 18.61 -10.27
N ASN A 255 1.89 19.70 -10.17
CA ASN A 255 0.96 20.11 -11.24
C ASN A 255 1.68 20.46 -12.55
N HIS A 256 2.92 20.93 -12.48
CA HIS A 256 3.73 21.28 -13.65
C HIS A 256 4.58 20.12 -14.18
N ILE A 257 4.48 18.91 -13.59
CA ILE A 257 5.23 17.73 -14.01
C ILE A 257 4.27 16.63 -14.41
N GLY A 258 4.44 16.07 -15.60
CA GLY A 258 3.73 14.88 -16.09
C GLY A 258 4.65 13.67 -16.12
N ILE A 259 4.18 12.55 -15.62
CA ILE A 259 4.96 11.30 -15.56
C ILE A 259 4.20 10.22 -16.32
N VAL A 260 4.88 9.58 -17.26
CA VAL A 260 4.40 8.36 -17.93
C VAL A 260 5.29 7.22 -17.47
N GLN A 261 4.74 6.33 -16.64
CA GLN A 261 5.47 5.22 -16.02
C GLN A 261 5.44 3.96 -16.91
N GLN A 262 6.42 3.08 -16.70
CA GLN A 262 6.48 1.75 -17.32
C GLN A 262 5.27 0.91 -16.91
N ASP A 263 5.05 0.78 -15.59
CA ASP A 263 3.91 0.07 -15.04
C ASP A 263 2.73 1.03 -14.85
N VAL A 264 1.83 1.03 -15.82
CA VAL A 264 0.65 1.90 -15.77
C VAL A 264 -0.33 1.45 -14.71
N TYR A 265 -0.59 2.33 -13.75
CA TYR A 265 -1.65 2.14 -12.78
C TYR A 265 -2.95 2.82 -13.22
N LEU A 266 -4.00 2.01 -13.44
CA LEU A 266 -5.35 2.48 -13.69
C LEU A 266 -6.23 2.18 -12.46
N PHE A 267 -7.03 3.16 -12.08
CA PHE A 267 -7.97 3.01 -10.98
C PHE A 267 -9.21 2.20 -11.44
N ALA A 268 -9.84 1.50 -10.51
CA ALA A 268 -11.15 0.92 -10.78
C ALA A 268 -12.15 2.04 -11.10
N GLY A 269 -12.98 1.82 -12.14
CA GLY A 269 -13.92 2.80 -12.65
C GLY A 269 -13.91 2.83 -14.18
N THR A 270 -14.49 3.89 -14.75
CA THR A 270 -14.65 4.03 -16.20
C THR A 270 -13.39 4.53 -16.88
N VAL A 271 -13.32 4.40 -18.21
CA VAL A 271 -12.26 5.00 -19.04
C VAL A 271 -12.27 6.53 -18.86
N MET A 272 -13.47 7.15 -18.90
CA MET A 272 -13.65 8.60 -18.72
C MET A 272 -13.04 9.09 -17.41
N GLU A 273 -13.38 8.44 -16.28
CA GLU A 273 -12.85 8.78 -14.97
C GLU A 273 -11.34 8.64 -14.90
N ASN A 274 -10.81 7.60 -15.51
CA ASN A 274 -9.38 7.35 -15.56
C ASN A 274 -8.61 8.42 -16.33
N ILE A 275 -9.13 8.93 -17.45
CA ILE A 275 -8.47 10.02 -18.17
C ILE A 275 -8.64 11.34 -17.41
N ARG A 276 -9.86 11.62 -16.89
CA ARG A 276 -10.17 12.83 -16.11
C ARG A 276 -9.34 12.97 -14.84
N TYR A 277 -8.75 11.85 -14.34
CA TYR A 277 -7.83 11.89 -13.21
C TYR A 277 -6.64 12.86 -13.43
N GLY A 278 -6.25 13.14 -14.69
CA GLY A 278 -5.22 14.11 -15.02
C GLY A 278 -5.62 15.58 -14.72
N LYS A 279 -6.93 15.90 -14.80
CA LYS A 279 -7.53 17.20 -14.50
C LYS A 279 -8.98 16.96 -14.07
N PRO A 280 -9.29 16.88 -12.77
CA PRO A 280 -10.62 16.49 -12.27
C PRO A 280 -11.77 17.37 -12.75
N ASP A 281 -11.52 18.66 -12.95
CA ASP A 281 -12.52 19.64 -13.39
C ASP A 281 -12.64 19.74 -14.94
N ALA A 282 -12.02 18.82 -15.69
CA ALA A 282 -12.05 18.83 -17.15
C ALA A 282 -13.45 18.48 -17.69
N THR A 283 -13.85 19.16 -18.74
CA THR A 283 -15.08 18.83 -19.48
C THR A 283 -14.90 17.54 -20.28
N ASP A 284 -16.02 16.92 -20.69
CA ASP A 284 -15.99 15.72 -21.53
C ASP A 284 -15.27 15.97 -22.86
N GLU A 285 -15.45 17.17 -23.45
CA GLU A 285 -14.76 17.52 -24.68
C GLU A 285 -13.24 17.64 -24.49
N GLU A 286 -12.77 18.16 -23.35
CA GLU A 286 -11.34 18.18 -23.02
C GLU A 286 -10.78 16.77 -22.91
N VAL A 287 -11.52 15.86 -22.24
CA VAL A 287 -11.14 14.44 -22.12
C VAL A 287 -11.08 13.75 -23.48
N LEU A 288 -12.07 13.99 -24.34
CA LEU A 288 -12.09 13.44 -25.70
C LEU A 288 -10.90 13.96 -26.55
N ARG A 289 -10.58 15.25 -26.46
CA ARG A 289 -9.40 15.82 -27.16
C ARG A 289 -8.10 15.17 -26.67
N ALA A 290 -7.93 15.02 -25.37
CA ALA A 290 -6.76 14.36 -24.78
C ALA A 290 -6.65 12.89 -25.21
N ALA A 291 -7.77 12.16 -25.26
CA ALA A 291 -7.81 10.79 -25.73
C ALA A 291 -7.43 10.67 -27.23
N LYS A 292 -7.89 11.59 -28.08
CA LYS A 292 -7.51 11.65 -29.49
C LYS A 292 -6.03 11.95 -29.66
N ALA A 293 -5.49 12.90 -28.92
CA ALA A 293 -4.05 13.24 -28.94
C ALA A 293 -3.16 12.06 -28.51
N ALA A 294 -3.67 11.23 -27.60
CA ALA A 294 -2.99 10.00 -27.14
C ALA A 294 -3.24 8.78 -28.04
N ASN A 295 -3.88 8.94 -29.19
CA ASN A 295 -4.32 7.83 -30.06
C ASN A 295 -5.15 6.75 -29.30
N ALA A 296 -5.92 7.18 -28.30
CA ALA A 296 -6.73 6.31 -27.47
C ALA A 296 -8.20 6.25 -27.91
N HIS A 297 -8.69 7.27 -28.60
CA HIS A 297 -10.11 7.42 -28.94
C HIS A 297 -10.68 6.24 -29.71
N GLU A 298 -9.97 5.76 -30.73
CA GLU A 298 -10.46 4.69 -31.61
C GLU A 298 -10.73 3.40 -30.82
N PHE A 299 -9.74 2.90 -30.07
CA PHE A 299 -9.96 1.68 -29.29
C PHE A 299 -11.00 1.86 -28.18
N ILE A 300 -11.13 3.08 -27.63
CA ILE A 300 -12.16 3.36 -26.61
C ILE A 300 -13.55 3.20 -27.23
N MET A 301 -13.76 3.68 -28.47
CA MET A 301 -15.04 3.55 -29.17
C MET A 301 -15.38 2.09 -29.56
N GLU A 302 -14.38 1.20 -29.62
CA GLU A 302 -14.56 -0.22 -29.85
C GLU A 302 -14.98 -0.98 -28.57
N LEU A 303 -14.83 -0.35 -27.39
CA LEU A 303 -15.28 -0.96 -26.14
C LEU A 303 -16.82 -0.96 -26.04
N GLU A 304 -17.38 -1.91 -25.34
CA GLU A 304 -18.84 -2.16 -25.24
C GLU A 304 -19.66 -0.89 -24.87
N HIS A 305 -19.09 -0.03 -23.99
CA HIS A 305 -19.74 1.21 -23.55
C HIS A 305 -18.86 2.45 -23.81
N GLY A 306 -17.90 2.37 -24.74
CA GLY A 306 -17.01 3.48 -25.05
C GLY A 306 -16.30 4.04 -23.81
N TYR A 307 -16.41 5.35 -23.59
CA TYR A 307 -15.80 6.03 -22.44
C TYR A 307 -16.40 5.62 -21.09
N ASP A 308 -17.63 5.12 -21.04
CA ASP A 308 -18.31 4.66 -19.83
C ASP A 308 -17.99 3.20 -19.50
N THR A 309 -17.13 2.55 -20.27
CA THR A 309 -16.70 1.16 -20.02
C THR A 309 -15.93 1.08 -18.70
N ASP A 310 -16.41 0.25 -17.77
CA ASP A 310 -15.69 -0.10 -16.54
C ASP A 310 -14.51 -1.02 -16.88
N ILE A 311 -13.30 -0.56 -16.59
CA ILE A 311 -12.05 -1.26 -16.88
C ILE A 311 -11.60 -2.23 -15.79
N GLY A 312 -12.30 -2.24 -14.65
CA GLY A 312 -11.97 -3.07 -13.48
C GLY A 312 -10.71 -2.64 -12.74
N GLN A 313 -10.36 -3.40 -11.72
CA GLN A 313 -9.15 -3.13 -10.94
C GLN A 313 -7.90 -3.21 -11.82
N ARG A 314 -7.04 -2.19 -11.75
CA ARG A 314 -5.81 -2.05 -12.53
C ARG A 314 -6.01 -2.20 -14.06
N GLY A 315 -7.20 -1.92 -14.55
CA GLY A 315 -7.50 -2.02 -15.98
C GLY A 315 -7.32 -3.44 -16.54
N VAL A 316 -7.70 -4.46 -15.77
CA VAL A 316 -7.48 -5.89 -16.14
C VAL A 316 -8.08 -6.27 -17.50
N LYS A 317 -9.08 -5.53 -17.97
CA LYS A 317 -9.76 -5.74 -19.24
C LYS A 317 -9.03 -5.14 -20.45
N LEU A 318 -7.94 -4.39 -20.23
CA LEU A 318 -7.21 -3.67 -21.28
C LEU A 318 -5.84 -4.30 -21.57
N SER A 319 -5.41 -4.23 -22.84
CA SER A 319 -4.04 -4.58 -23.22
C SER A 319 -3.01 -3.59 -22.65
N GLY A 320 -1.72 -3.97 -22.63
CA GLY A 320 -0.63 -3.10 -22.18
C GLY A 320 -0.59 -1.78 -22.94
N GLY A 321 -0.69 -1.81 -24.27
CA GLY A 321 -0.69 -0.62 -25.14
C GLY A 321 -1.92 0.27 -24.94
N GLN A 322 -3.10 -0.31 -24.66
CA GLN A 322 -4.30 0.46 -24.32
C GLN A 322 -4.15 1.18 -22.98
N LYS A 323 -3.62 0.50 -21.96
CA LYS A 323 -3.32 1.12 -20.64
C LYS A 323 -2.35 2.28 -20.80
N GLN A 324 -1.28 2.07 -21.58
CA GLN A 324 -0.26 3.10 -21.82
C GLN A 324 -0.87 4.33 -22.48
N ARG A 325 -1.70 4.16 -23.52
CA ARG A 325 -2.39 5.26 -24.18
C ARG A 325 -3.34 6.03 -23.25
N LEU A 326 -4.03 5.35 -22.32
CA LEU A 326 -4.82 6.03 -21.29
C LEU A 326 -3.96 6.83 -20.31
N SER A 327 -2.80 6.30 -19.92
CA SER A 327 -1.84 7.03 -19.09
C SER A 327 -1.31 8.29 -19.79
N ILE A 328 -1.00 8.20 -21.09
CA ILE A 328 -0.58 9.32 -21.90
C ILE A 328 -1.72 10.35 -22.04
N ALA A 329 -2.97 9.89 -22.23
CA ALA A 329 -4.14 10.79 -22.30
C ALA A 329 -4.33 11.59 -21.00
N ARG A 330 -4.05 11.01 -19.82
CA ARG A 330 -4.02 11.75 -18.54
C ARG A 330 -3.02 12.90 -18.57
N VAL A 331 -1.83 12.66 -19.12
CA VAL A 331 -0.77 13.67 -19.18
C VAL A 331 -1.10 14.73 -20.23
N PHE A 332 -1.68 14.36 -21.37
CA PHE A 332 -2.20 15.36 -22.34
C PHE A 332 -3.25 16.26 -21.71
N LEU A 333 -4.19 15.69 -20.95
CA LEU A 333 -5.24 16.45 -20.27
C LEU A 333 -4.67 17.41 -19.22
N LYS A 334 -3.65 16.97 -18.49
CA LYS A 334 -2.95 17.77 -17.48
C LYS A 334 -2.13 18.90 -18.12
N ASN A 335 -1.57 18.68 -19.30
CA ASN A 335 -0.78 19.63 -20.10
C ASN A 335 0.40 20.30 -19.36
N PRO A 336 1.31 19.54 -18.72
CA PRO A 336 2.41 20.11 -17.96
C PRO A 336 3.60 20.53 -18.84
N PRO A 337 4.41 21.54 -18.42
CA PRO A 337 5.61 21.96 -19.15
C PRO A 337 6.80 21.00 -19.01
N ILE A 338 6.80 20.12 -18.01
CA ILE A 338 7.87 19.16 -17.73
C ILE A 338 7.32 17.75 -17.82
N LEU A 339 8.04 16.86 -18.50
CA LEU A 339 7.66 15.48 -18.72
C LEU A 339 8.77 14.52 -18.27
N ILE A 340 8.37 13.39 -17.71
CA ILE A 340 9.24 12.28 -17.36
C ILE A 340 8.65 11.01 -17.97
N PHE A 341 9.40 10.35 -18.86
CA PHE A 341 9.02 9.08 -19.46
C PHE A 341 9.93 7.98 -18.92
N ASP A 342 9.35 7.05 -18.17
CA ASP A 342 10.05 5.91 -17.60
C ASP A 342 9.68 4.65 -18.38
N GLU A 343 10.57 4.20 -19.28
CA GLU A 343 10.43 2.97 -20.10
C GLU A 343 9.03 2.76 -20.73
N ALA A 344 8.36 3.80 -21.11
CA ALA A 344 6.94 3.80 -21.48
C ALA A 344 6.55 2.84 -22.62
N THR A 345 7.50 2.14 -23.27
CA THR A 345 7.25 1.25 -24.42
C THR A 345 7.86 -0.16 -24.25
N SER A 346 8.51 -0.49 -23.13
CA SER A 346 9.34 -1.70 -23.00
C SER A 346 8.58 -3.04 -23.08
N ALA A 347 7.28 -3.05 -22.77
CA ALA A 347 6.46 -4.27 -22.69
C ALA A 347 5.38 -4.39 -23.79
N LEU A 348 5.51 -3.61 -24.88
CA LEU A 348 4.49 -3.53 -25.94
C LEU A 348 4.87 -4.33 -27.19
N ASP A 349 3.87 -4.81 -27.91
CA ASP A 349 4.02 -5.33 -29.27
C ASP A 349 4.40 -4.21 -30.25
N ASN A 350 4.99 -4.57 -31.38
CA ASN A 350 5.55 -3.61 -32.34
C ASN A 350 4.54 -2.58 -32.88
N GLU A 351 3.28 -2.95 -33.04
CA GLU A 351 2.23 -2.03 -33.54
C GLU A 351 1.81 -1.05 -32.45
N SER A 352 1.46 -1.54 -31.26
CA SER A 352 1.14 -0.72 -30.11
C SER A 352 2.29 0.21 -29.74
N GLU A 353 3.53 -0.26 -29.86
CA GLU A 353 4.73 0.55 -29.62
C GLU A 353 4.82 1.77 -30.52
N LYS A 354 4.62 1.60 -31.83
CA LYS A 354 4.66 2.72 -32.78
C LYS A 354 3.63 3.80 -32.42
N ILE A 355 2.41 3.38 -32.11
CA ILE A 355 1.32 4.28 -31.74
C ILE A 355 1.64 5.04 -30.45
N VAL A 356 2.12 4.32 -29.43
CA VAL A 356 2.53 4.92 -28.15
C VAL A 356 3.69 5.88 -28.34
N GLN A 357 4.70 5.49 -29.12
CA GLN A 357 5.85 6.33 -29.42
C GLN A 357 5.44 7.65 -30.12
N GLN A 358 4.54 7.58 -31.12
CA GLN A 358 4.01 8.78 -31.76
C GLN A 358 3.30 9.70 -30.78
N SER A 359 2.49 9.14 -29.88
CA SER A 359 1.80 9.91 -28.84
C SER A 359 2.75 10.57 -27.86
N LEU A 360 3.84 9.89 -27.47
CA LEU A 360 4.88 10.45 -26.59
C LEU A 360 5.66 11.57 -27.28
N GLU A 361 5.97 11.42 -28.58
CA GLU A 361 6.64 12.45 -29.38
C GLU A 361 5.78 13.70 -29.53
N GLU A 362 4.50 13.53 -29.79
CA GLU A 362 3.56 14.65 -29.85
C GLU A 362 3.42 15.36 -28.50
N LEU A 363 3.37 14.57 -27.42
CA LEU A 363 3.30 15.09 -26.07
C LEU A 363 4.57 15.87 -25.69
N ALA A 364 5.75 15.44 -26.16
CA ALA A 364 7.04 16.04 -25.81
C ALA A 364 7.34 17.37 -26.53
N LYS A 365 6.57 17.74 -27.57
CA LYS A 365 6.80 18.98 -28.33
C LYS A 365 6.76 20.22 -27.42
N ASP A 366 7.81 21.03 -27.51
CA ASP A 366 7.96 22.30 -26.79
C ASP A 366 7.95 22.13 -25.24
N ARG A 367 8.27 20.95 -24.73
CA ARG A 367 8.31 20.64 -23.29
C ARG A 367 9.65 20.09 -22.88
N THR A 368 10.07 20.42 -21.66
CA THR A 368 11.26 19.83 -21.06
C THR A 368 10.99 18.35 -20.75
N THR A 369 11.72 17.45 -21.40
CA THR A 369 11.42 16.03 -21.33
C THR A 369 12.65 15.23 -20.90
N PHE A 370 12.49 14.47 -19.82
CA PHE A 370 13.43 13.45 -19.39
C PHE A 370 12.89 12.08 -19.80
N VAL A 371 13.69 11.30 -20.52
CA VAL A 371 13.31 9.96 -20.91
C VAL A 371 14.33 8.93 -20.45
N ILE A 372 13.92 7.95 -19.67
CA ILE A 372 14.72 6.77 -19.34
C ILE A 372 14.61 5.85 -20.53
N ALA A 373 15.69 5.77 -21.32
CA ALA A 373 15.66 5.14 -22.62
C ALA A 373 16.29 3.75 -22.59
N HIS A 374 15.48 2.75 -22.97
CA HIS A 374 15.90 1.37 -23.21
C HIS A 374 15.79 0.98 -24.69
N ARG A 375 15.33 1.90 -25.57
CA ARG A 375 15.17 1.68 -27.00
C ARG A 375 15.95 2.68 -27.81
N LEU A 376 16.60 2.18 -28.86
CA LEU A 376 17.44 2.97 -29.76
C LEU A 376 16.67 4.11 -30.45
N SER A 377 15.42 3.87 -30.84
CA SER A 377 14.54 4.88 -31.45
C SER A 377 14.36 6.11 -30.58
N THR A 378 14.24 5.92 -29.28
CA THR A 378 14.08 6.99 -28.27
C THR A 378 15.39 7.75 -28.07
N ILE A 379 16.52 7.00 -27.97
CA ILE A 379 17.85 7.58 -27.76
C ILE A 379 18.26 8.49 -28.93
N ARG A 380 18.06 8.02 -30.17
CA ARG A 380 18.44 8.79 -31.39
C ARG A 380 17.70 10.12 -31.56
N LYS A 381 16.51 10.25 -30.99
CA LYS A 381 15.70 11.46 -31.09
C LYS A 381 16.03 12.50 -30.02
N ALA A 382 16.79 12.09 -29.00
CA ALA A 382 17.18 12.99 -27.92
C ALA A 382 18.14 14.05 -28.41
N GLN A 383 17.90 15.31 -28.02
CA GLN A 383 18.81 16.43 -28.28
C GLN A 383 20.12 16.26 -27.49
N ARG A 384 20.04 15.65 -26.33
CA ARG A 384 21.17 15.34 -25.48
C ARG A 384 20.96 14.00 -24.78
N ILE A 385 22.01 13.21 -24.69
CA ILE A 385 22.07 11.94 -23.99
C ILE A 385 22.97 12.12 -22.78
N LEU A 386 22.52 11.66 -21.63
CA LEU A 386 23.29 11.61 -20.39
C LEU A 386 23.54 10.15 -20.03
N VAL A 387 24.81 9.80 -19.90
CA VAL A 387 25.24 8.47 -19.51
C VAL A 387 25.50 8.46 -18.00
N LEU A 388 24.62 7.79 -17.25
CA LEU A 388 24.75 7.64 -15.81
C LEU A 388 25.52 6.37 -15.47
N THR A 389 26.40 6.53 -14.49
CA THR A 389 27.15 5.44 -13.82
C THR A 389 27.01 5.61 -12.31
N ASP A 390 27.58 4.71 -11.54
CA ASP A 390 27.58 4.79 -10.07
C ASP A 390 28.31 6.05 -9.54
N ASP A 391 29.22 6.62 -10.36
CA ASP A 391 29.97 7.85 -10.06
C ASP A 391 29.25 9.12 -10.55
N GLY A 392 27.99 9.03 -11.02
CA GLY A 392 27.21 10.16 -11.54
C GLY A 392 27.15 10.20 -13.07
N ILE A 393 27.16 11.42 -13.66
CA ILE A 393 27.08 11.62 -15.13
C ILE A 393 28.49 11.49 -15.71
N ALA A 394 28.76 10.35 -16.35
CA ALA A 394 30.07 10.06 -16.93
C ALA A 394 30.27 10.66 -18.31
N GLU A 395 29.23 10.71 -19.12
CA GLU A 395 29.27 11.26 -20.49
C GLU A 395 27.99 12.02 -20.82
N GLU A 396 28.13 13.08 -21.61
CA GLU A 396 27.00 13.80 -22.19
C GLU A 396 27.32 14.22 -23.65
N GLY A 397 26.30 14.28 -24.48
CA GLY A 397 26.42 14.66 -25.89
C GLY A 397 25.29 14.11 -26.74
N THR A 398 25.36 14.34 -28.04
CA THR A 398 24.45 13.74 -29.02
C THR A 398 24.82 12.29 -29.31
N HIS A 399 23.90 11.54 -29.91
CA HIS A 399 24.14 10.14 -30.32
C HIS A 399 25.43 9.97 -31.15
N GLU A 400 25.63 10.87 -32.15
CA GLU A 400 26.78 10.78 -33.03
C GLU A 400 28.11 11.13 -32.34
N GLU A 401 28.08 12.16 -31.47
CA GLU A 401 29.27 12.58 -30.71
C GLU A 401 29.74 11.48 -29.77
N LEU A 402 28.79 10.87 -29.01
CA LEU A 402 29.11 9.83 -28.06
C LEU A 402 29.57 8.52 -28.71
N LEU A 403 29.03 8.19 -29.89
CA LEU A 403 29.55 7.04 -30.67
C LEU A 403 30.99 7.28 -31.18
N LYS A 404 31.29 8.49 -31.68
CA LYS A 404 32.65 8.85 -32.14
C LYS A 404 33.66 8.86 -30.99
N LYS A 405 33.22 9.22 -29.78
CA LYS A 405 34.05 9.24 -28.58
C LYS A 405 34.54 7.82 -28.18
N GLY A 406 33.78 6.77 -28.55
CA GLY A 406 34.13 5.38 -28.26
C GLY A 406 34.17 5.01 -26.78
N GLY A 407 33.42 5.77 -25.95
CA GLY A 407 33.41 5.62 -24.50
C GLY A 407 32.35 4.63 -23.98
N ILE A 408 31.85 4.91 -22.78
CA ILE A 408 30.83 4.09 -22.09
C ILE A 408 29.57 3.95 -22.93
N TYR A 409 29.08 5.08 -23.52
CA TYR A 409 27.92 5.05 -24.39
C TYR A 409 28.08 4.10 -25.58
N SER A 410 29.21 4.17 -26.25
CA SER A 410 29.53 3.29 -27.40
C SER A 410 29.50 1.81 -27.01
N SER A 411 30.03 1.49 -25.85
CA SER A 411 30.03 0.13 -25.29
C SER A 411 28.60 -0.36 -24.95
N LEU A 412 27.79 0.48 -24.30
CA LEU A 412 26.39 0.20 -24.02
C LEU A 412 25.57 0.04 -25.30
N TYR A 413 25.85 0.86 -26.30
CA TYR A 413 25.21 0.75 -27.61
C TYR A 413 25.49 -0.58 -28.29
N GLN A 414 26.72 -1.00 -28.32
CA GLN A 414 27.13 -2.30 -28.90
C GLN A 414 26.51 -3.51 -28.19
N LEU A 415 26.43 -3.44 -26.86
CA LEU A 415 25.81 -4.52 -26.05
C LEU A 415 24.31 -4.63 -26.15
N SER A 416 23.62 -3.51 -26.34
CA SER A 416 22.16 -3.45 -26.26
C SER A 416 21.46 -3.39 -27.62
N PHE A 417 22.16 -2.92 -28.70
CA PHE A 417 21.54 -2.57 -29.96
C PHE A 417 22.32 -3.01 -31.22
N ALA A 418 23.51 -3.56 -31.07
CA ALA A 418 24.28 -4.22 -32.15
C ALA A 418 24.11 -5.73 -32.04
#